data_6e492d568f7cc988ed00c6c6b658c50b
#
_entry.id   6e492d568f7cc988ed00c6c6b658c50b
#
_cell.length_a   1.000
_cell.length_b   1.000
_cell.length_c   1.000
_cell.angle_alpha   90.00
_cell.angle_beta   90.00
_cell.angle_gamma   90.00
#
_symmetry.space_group_name_H-M   'P 1'
#
loop_
_entity.id
_entity.type
_entity.pdbx_description
1 polymer ?
#
loop_
_entity_poly.entity_id
_entity_poly.type
_entity_poly.pdbx_seq_one_letter_code
_entity_poly.pdbx_strand_id
1 'polypeptide(L)'
;VGITSFDALITILAKNEYKYIISVPLAIGLSNASRAVALMFGPVFISKYVTKENLHYLMIFQGFSIILWGFVQNDFYISLIALFIVGLSTTTLWSFTYALLQNNCDEKYIGRVISYNDMFFMLSCVLTTLFIGLMASLTSVDIITILLGVCFFAFAFYYTRILKWI
;
A
#
# COMPACT_ATOMS: atom_id res chain seq x y z
N VAL A 1 5.01 3.10 -3.01
CA VAL A 1 4.20 3.63 -1.90
C VAL A 1 4.07 2.53 -0.87
N GLY A 2 4.88 2.61 0.16
CA GLY A 2 5.11 1.49 1.05
C GLY A 2 4.17 1.44 2.25
N ILE A 3 4.31 0.37 2.99
CA ILE A 3 3.59 0.08 4.24
C ILE A 3 3.73 1.25 5.23
N THR A 4 4.90 1.87 5.32
CA THR A 4 5.22 3.00 6.21
C THR A 4 4.42 4.27 5.92
N SER A 5 4.00 4.49 4.67
CA SER A 5 3.17 5.65 4.31
C SER A 5 1.79 5.57 4.94
N PHE A 6 1.22 4.36 5.03
CA PHE A 6 -0.04 4.12 5.73
C PHE A 6 0.10 4.35 7.24
N ASP A 7 1.24 4.00 7.83
CA ASP A 7 1.48 4.21 9.26
C ASP A 7 1.48 5.71 9.61
N ALA A 8 2.02 6.56 8.74
CA ALA A 8 1.96 8.00 8.89
C ALA A 8 0.52 8.53 8.84
N LEU A 9 -0.26 8.10 7.83
CA LEU A 9 -1.67 8.49 7.69
C LEU A 9 -2.51 8.02 8.87
N ILE A 10 -2.38 6.74 9.27
CA ILE A 10 -3.09 6.17 10.43
C ILE A 10 -2.75 6.95 11.70
N THR A 11 -1.48 7.34 11.88
CA THR A 11 -1.05 8.11 13.06
C THR A 11 -1.69 9.50 13.09
N ILE A 12 -1.77 10.17 11.94
CA ILE A 12 -2.40 11.49 11.83
C ILE A 12 -3.90 11.38 12.10
N LEU A 13 -4.60 10.41 11.49
CA LEU A 13 -6.02 10.15 11.70
C LEU A 13 -6.34 9.82 13.17
N ALA A 14 -5.51 8.96 13.78
CA ALA A 14 -5.68 8.58 15.18
C ALA A 14 -5.59 9.78 16.13
N LYS A 15 -4.70 10.75 15.83
CA LYS A 15 -4.55 11.97 16.62
C LYS A 15 -5.67 12.98 16.38
N ASN A 16 -6.15 13.10 15.15
CA ASN A 16 -7.10 14.14 14.76
C ASN A 16 -8.55 13.69 14.98
N GLU A 17 -8.92 12.53 14.44
CA GLU A 17 -10.31 12.05 14.36
C GLU A 17 -10.61 11.00 15.41
N TYR A 18 -9.79 9.96 15.58
CA TYR A 18 -10.14 8.79 16.39
C TYR A 18 -9.97 9.01 17.89
N LYS A 19 -9.23 10.05 18.31
CA LYS A 19 -9.02 10.39 19.74
C LYS A 19 -10.31 10.60 20.53
N TYR A 20 -11.40 10.95 19.85
CA TYR A 20 -12.72 11.17 20.47
C TYR A 20 -13.51 9.87 20.66
N ILE A 21 -13.12 8.80 19.98
CA ILE A 21 -13.82 7.50 20.00
C ILE A 21 -13.07 6.53 20.90
N ILE A 22 -11.74 6.51 20.79
CA ILE A 22 -10.86 5.53 21.46
C ILE A 22 -9.50 6.15 21.74
N SER A 23 -8.72 5.57 22.65
CA SER A 23 -7.37 6.06 22.90
C SER A 23 -6.47 5.94 21.66
N VAL A 24 -5.66 6.97 21.39
CA VAL A 24 -4.79 7.05 20.20
C VAL A 24 -3.91 5.80 20.01
N PRO A 25 -3.21 5.27 21.04
CA PRO A 25 -2.41 4.06 20.87
C PRO A 25 -3.24 2.83 20.46
N LEU A 26 -4.46 2.70 21.00
CA LEU A 26 -5.35 1.60 20.67
C LEU A 26 -5.92 1.73 19.24
N ALA A 27 -6.24 2.94 18.82
CA ALA A 27 -6.67 3.21 17.43
C ALA A 27 -5.58 2.81 16.43
N ILE A 28 -4.34 3.21 16.67
CA ILE A 28 -3.18 2.84 15.83
C ILE A 28 -2.99 1.32 15.84
N GLY A 29 -3.04 0.71 17.03
CA GLY A 29 -2.87 -0.74 17.19
C GLY A 29 -3.93 -1.53 16.42
N LEU A 30 -5.20 -1.20 16.56
CA LEU A 30 -6.31 -1.88 15.87
C LEU A 30 -6.24 -1.68 14.34
N SER A 31 -5.93 -0.47 13.88
CA SER A 31 -5.78 -0.20 12.45
C SER A 31 -4.66 -1.03 11.84
N ASN A 32 -3.52 -1.09 12.50
CA ASN A 32 -2.39 -1.93 12.08
C ASN A 32 -2.68 -3.42 12.21
N ALA A 33 -3.39 -3.86 13.24
CA ALA A 33 -3.80 -5.26 13.41
C ALA A 33 -4.76 -5.69 12.28
N SER A 34 -5.77 -4.88 11.95
CA SER A 34 -6.69 -5.14 10.83
C SER A 34 -5.93 -5.35 9.52
N ARG A 35 -5.00 -4.44 9.22
CA ARG A 35 -4.15 -4.54 8.04
C ARG A 35 -3.24 -5.77 8.10
N ALA A 36 -2.62 -6.06 9.25
CA ALA A 36 -1.72 -7.20 9.41
C ALA A 36 -2.43 -8.54 9.21
N VAL A 37 -3.64 -8.70 9.71
CA VAL A 37 -4.47 -9.89 9.44
C VAL A 37 -4.71 -10.06 7.94
N ALA A 38 -5.04 -9.00 7.25
CA ALA A 38 -5.22 -9.02 5.80
C ALA A 38 -3.92 -9.40 5.05
N LEU A 39 -2.77 -8.94 5.52
CA LEU A 39 -1.46 -9.27 4.95
C LEU A 39 -1.18 -10.79 4.99
N MET A 40 -1.69 -11.52 5.98
CA MET A 40 -1.54 -12.99 6.06
C MET A 40 -2.36 -13.70 5.00
N PHE A 41 -3.56 -13.22 4.72
CA PHE A 41 -4.50 -13.87 3.80
C PHE A 41 -4.31 -13.48 2.34
N GLY A 42 -3.83 -12.28 2.05
CA GLY A 42 -3.66 -11.76 0.70
C GLY A 42 -2.96 -12.73 -0.26
N PRO A 43 -1.72 -13.15 0.01
CA PRO A 43 -1.00 -14.07 -0.87
C PRO A 43 -1.68 -15.43 -1.02
N VAL A 44 -2.32 -15.96 0.04
CA VAL A 44 -2.97 -17.27 0.02
C VAL A 44 -4.16 -17.31 -0.94
N PHE A 45 -4.98 -16.26 -0.94
CA PHE A 45 -6.21 -16.23 -1.74
C PHE A 45 -6.00 -15.63 -3.14
N ILE A 46 -5.16 -14.60 -3.26
CA ILE A 46 -5.05 -13.79 -4.47
C ILE A 46 -3.90 -14.25 -5.37
N SER A 47 -2.79 -14.77 -4.81
CA SER A 47 -1.60 -15.11 -5.60
C SER A 47 -1.86 -16.13 -6.72
N LYS A 48 -2.83 -17.01 -6.55
CA LYS A 48 -3.24 -18.02 -7.55
C LYS A 48 -3.71 -17.40 -8.88
N TYR A 49 -4.24 -16.19 -8.81
CA TYR A 49 -4.83 -15.48 -9.95
C TYR A 49 -3.92 -14.42 -10.54
N VAL A 50 -2.79 -14.15 -9.88
CA VAL A 50 -1.85 -13.11 -10.30
C VAL A 50 -0.78 -13.69 -11.20
N THR A 51 -0.73 -13.18 -12.44
CA THR A 51 0.30 -13.46 -13.43
C THR A 51 0.98 -12.15 -13.83
N LYS A 52 2.12 -12.23 -14.55
CA LYS A 52 2.78 -11.02 -15.11
C LYS A 52 1.82 -10.15 -15.90
N GLU A 53 0.93 -10.78 -16.67
CA GLU A 53 -0.05 -10.09 -17.53
C GLU A 53 -1.16 -9.41 -16.72
N ASN A 54 -1.57 -10.03 -15.61
CA ASN A 54 -2.69 -9.57 -14.78
C ASN A 54 -2.27 -8.64 -13.63
N LEU A 55 -0.97 -8.39 -13.43
CA LEU A 55 -0.47 -7.59 -12.31
C LEU A 55 -1.04 -6.16 -12.31
N HIS A 56 -1.30 -5.59 -13.49
CA HIS A 56 -1.90 -4.27 -13.60
C HIS A 56 -3.32 -4.20 -13.00
N TYR A 57 -4.11 -5.26 -13.06
CA TYR A 57 -5.42 -5.30 -12.40
C TYR A 57 -5.29 -5.26 -10.88
N LEU A 58 -4.27 -5.92 -10.34
CA LEU A 58 -4.01 -5.87 -8.90
C LEU A 58 -3.56 -4.46 -8.46
N MET A 59 -2.78 -3.76 -9.29
CA MET A 59 -2.42 -2.36 -9.03
C MET A 59 -3.63 -1.42 -9.08
N ILE A 60 -4.56 -1.64 -10.03
CA ILE A 60 -5.82 -0.89 -10.12
C ILE A 60 -6.68 -1.17 -8.88
N PHE A 61 -6.81 -2.43 -8.49
CA PHE A 61 -7.55 -2.82 -7.29
C PHE A 61 -6.95 -2.19 -6.03
N GLN A 62 -5.63 -2.15 -5.91
CA GLN A 62 -4.93 -1.46 -4.82
C GLN A 62 -5.26 0.03 -4.81
N GLY A 63 -5.18 0.71 -5.95
CA GLY A 63 -5.51 2.13 -6.06
C GLY A 63 -6.95 2.41 -5.67
N PHE A 64 -7.90 1.59 -6.14
CA PHE A 64 -9.30 1.69 -5.79
C PHE A 64 -9.54 1.47 -4.28
N SER A 65 -8.90 0.47 -3.69
CA SER A 65 -9.02 0.18 -2.25
C SER A 65 -8.51 1.35 -1.39
N ILE A 66 -7.42 2.01 -1.81
CA ILE A 66 -6.88 3.18 -1.11
C ILE A 66 -7.83 4.37 -1.21
N ILE A 67 -8.40 4.62 -2.39
CA ILE A 67 -9.38 5.69 -2.60
C ILE A 67 -10.63 5.43 -1.76
N LEU A 68 -11.13 4.20 -1.76
CA LEU A 68 -12.27 3.80 -0.93
C LEU A 68 -11.98 4.05 0.55
N TRP A 69 -10.78 3.68 1.02
CA TRP A 69 -10.36 4.00 2.39
C TRP A 69 -10.33 5.51 2.63
N GLY A 70 -9.83 6.31 1.68
CA GLY A 70 -9.85 7.78 1.78
C GLY A 70 -11.22 8.38 2.02
N PHE A 71 -12.27 7.81 1.43
CA PHE A 71 -13.65 8.29 1.64
C PHE A 71 -14.26 7.89 2.99
N VAL A 72 -13.85 6.75 3.54
CA VAL A 72 -14.46 6.20 4.77
C VAL A 72 -13.56 6.31 6.00
N GLN A 73 -12.36 6.88 5.85
CA GLN A 73 -11.35 6.92 6.91
C GLN A 73 -11.75 7.75 8.13
N ASN A 74 -12.73 8.65 8.00
CA ASN A 74 -13.24 9.45 9.13
C ASN A 74 -14.06 8.60 10.11
N ASP A 75 -14.66 7.50 9.65
CA ASP A 75 -15.35 6.53 10.47
C ASP A 75 -14.40 5.41 10.91
N PHE A 76 -14.09 5.34 12.20
CA PHE A 76 -13.09 4.40 12.72
C PHE A 76 -13.40 2.93 12.37
N TYR A 77 -14.64 2.48 12.59
CA TYR A 77 -15.00 1.08 12.38
C TYR A 77 -15.04 0.68 10.89
N ILE A 78 -15.54 1.56 10.05
CA ILE A 78 -15.59 1.33 8.60
C ILE A 78 -14.17 1.40 8.03
N SER A 79 -13.34 2.29 8.54
CA SER A 79 -11.92 2.40 8.20
C SER A 79 -11.15 1.09 8.45
N LEU A 80 -11.45 0.35 9.53
CA LEU A 80 -10.81 -0.95 9.78
C LEU A 80 -11.10 -1.97 8.68
N ILE A 81 -12.35 -2.01 8.20
CA ILE A 81 -12.74 -2.90 7.09
C ILE A 81 -12.04 -2.49 5.78
N ALA A 82 -12.00 -1.21 5.50
CA ALA A 82 -11.32 -0.69 4.32
C ALA A 82 -9.80 -0.96 4.36
N LEU A 83 -9.15 -0.79 5.52
CA LEU A 83 -7.74 -1.13 5.73
C LEU A 83 -7.46 -2.62 5.57
N PHE A 84 -8.40 -3.48 5.95
CA PHE A 84 -8.31 -4.91 5.67
C PHE A 84 -8.25 -5.18 4.16
N ILE A 85 -9.11 -4.56 3.37
CA ILE A 85 -9.12 -4.70 1.91
C ILE A 85 -7.80 -4.18 1.30
N VAL A 86 -7.32 -3.02 1.75
CA VAL A 86 -6.01 -2.48 1.34
C VAL A 86 -4.88 -3.45 1.65
N GLY A 87 -4.89 -4.08 2.83
CA GLY A 87 -3.90 -5.04 3.26
C GLY A 87 -3.82 -6.27 2.34
N LEU A 88 -4.96 -6.84 1.94
CA LEU A 88 -5.02 -8.01 1.07
C LEU A 88 -4.25 -7.84 -0.25
N SER A 89 -4.43 -6.71 -0.91
CA SER A 89 -3.78 -6.43 -2.19
C SER A 89 -2.30 -6.02 -2.03
N THR A 90 -1.97 -5.31 -0.97
CA THR A 90 -0.59 -4.83 -0.72
C THR A 90 0.40 -5.98 -0.62
N THR A 91 0.11 -7.00 0.18
CA THR A 91 1.04 -8.13 0.38
C THR A 91 1.16 -8.97 -0.88
N THR A 92 0.07 -9.14 -1.60
CA THR A 92 0.10 -9.91 -2.85
C THR A 92 1.00 -9.22 -3.88
N LEU A 93 0.91 -7.89 -4.03
CA LEU A 93 1.82 -7.11 -4.88
C LEU A 93 3.28 -7.29 -4.46
N TRP A 94 3.56 -7.21 -3.16
CA TRP A 94 4.89 -7.39 -2.61
C TRP A 94 5.45 -8.78 -2.90
N SER A 95 4.76 -9.82 -2.49
CA SER A 95 5.17 -11.22 -2.65
C SER A 95 5.38 -11.58 -4.12
N PHE A 96 4.51 -11.10 -5.01
CA PHE A 96 4.63 -11.35 -6.44
C PHE A 96 5.85 -10.65 -7.06
N THR A 97 6.16 -9.43 -6.62
CA THR A 97 7.36 -8.72 -7.07
C THR A 97 8.63 -9.50 -6.72
N TYR A 98 8.74 -10.01 -5.48
CA TYR A 98 9.88 -10.83 -5.08
C TYR A 98 9.96 -12.14 -5.87
N ALA A 99 8.83 -12.82 -6.06
CA ALA A 99 8.78 -14.03 -6.88
C ALA A 99 9.24 -13.77 -8.33
N LEU A 100 8.83 -12.64 -8.92
CA LEU A 100 9.29 -12.24 -10.25
C LEU A 100 10.80 -11.99 -10.30
N LEU A 101 11.35 -11.30 -9.30
CA LEU A 101 12.79 -11.07 -9.23
C LEU A 101 13.56 -12.38 -9.08
N GLN A 102 13.09 -13.28 -8.22
CA GLN A 102 13.70 -14.58 -7.98
C GLN A 102 13.67 -15.47 -9.23
N ASN A 103 12.55 -15.48 -9.96
CA ASN A 103 12.40 -16.35 -11.13
C ASN A 103 13.10 -15.84 -12.40
N ASN A 104 13.46 -14.55 -12.47
CA ASN A 104 14.07 -13.96 -13.66
C ASN A 104 15.51 -13.49 -13.46
N CYS A 105 16.12 -13.77 -12.30
CA CYS A 105 17.50 -13.40 -11.99
C CYS A 105 18.36 -14.64 -11.80
N ASP A 106 19.60 -14.60 -12.30
CA ASP A 106 20.58 -15.65 -12.01
C ASP A 106 20.84 -15.74 -10.49
N GLU A 107 20.96 -16.95 -9.97
CA GLU A 107 21.20 -17.22 -8.54
C GLU A 107 22.39 -16.43 -7.98
N LYS A 108 23.43 -16.25 -8.77
CA LYS A 108 24.65 -15.51 -8.42
C LYS A 108 24.38 -14.03 -8.10
N TYR A 109 23.36 -13.40 -8.70
CA TYR A 109 23.10 -11.97 -8.58
C TYR A 109 21.81 -11.65 -7.79
N ILE A 110 21.02 -12.65 -7.45
CA ILE A 110 19.69 -12.49 -6.83
C ILE A 110 19.74 -11.65 -5.55
N GLY A 111 20.74 -11.86 -4.69
CA GLY A 111 20.87 -11.08 -3.46
C GLY A 111 21.11 -9.59 -3.71
N ARG A 112 21.92 -9.27 -4.74
CA ARG A 112 22.19 -7.87 -5.11
C ARG A 112 20.96 -7.19 -5.69
N VAL A 113 20.23 -7.88 -6.56
CA VAL A 113 19.00 -7.36 -7.18
C VAL A 113 17.92 -7.10 -6.14
N ILE A 114 17.73 -8.03 -5.21
CA ILE A 114 16.79 -7.85 -4.09
C ILE A 114 17.21 -6.66 -3.22
N SER A 115 18.49 -6.55 -2.87
CA SER A 115 18.99 -5.43 -2.06
C SER A 115 18.76 -4.06 -2.74
N TYR A 116 18.98 -3.97 -4.05
CA TYR A 116 18.66 -2.74 -4.80
C TYR A 116 17.17 -2.44 -4.83
N ASN A 117 16.32 -3.47 -5.03
CA ASN A 117 14.87 -3.31 -4.96
C ASN A 117 14.44 -2.76 -3.60
N ASP A 118 14.97 -3.32 -2.51
CA ASP A 118 14.64 -2.88 -1.16
C ASP A 118 15.16 -1.46 -0.87
N MET A 119 16.33 -1.12 -1.37
CA MET A 119 16.87 0.24 -1.26
C MET A 119 15.93 1.26 -1.93
N PHE A 120 15.52 1.01 -3.18
CA PHE A 120 14.58 1.89 -3.88
C PHE A 120 13.21 1.94 -3.22
N PHE A 121 12.75 0.81 -2.70
CA PHE A 121 11.51 0.75 -1.93
C PHE A 121 11.60 1.61 -0.66
N MET A 122 12.64 1.45 0.14
CA MET A 122 12.85 2.24 1.37
C MET A 122 13.00 3.74 1.06
N LEU A 123 13.74 4.09 0.00
CA LEU A 123 13.84 5.48 -0.45
C LEU A 123 12.48 6.06 -0.81
N SER A 124 11.67 5.30 -1.55
CA SER A 124 10.30 5.71 -1.90
C SER A 124 9.42 5.87 -0.66
N CYS A 125 9.56 5.01 0.35
CA CYS A 125 8.85 5.13 1.62
C CYS A 125 9.23 6.42 2.36
N VAL A 126 10.51 6.74 2.45
CA VAL A 126 10.99 7.98 3.10
C VAL A 126 10.42 9.21 2.39
N LEU A 127 10.56 9.27 1.06
CA LEU A 127 10.05 10.40 0.27
C LEU A 127 8.54 10.56 0.40
N THR A 128 7.79 9.45 0.35
CA THR A 128 6.33 9.49 0.49
C THR A 128 5.90 9.91 1.89
N THR A 129 6.59 9.43 2.93
CA THR A 129 6.29 9.81 4.33
C THR A 129 6.58 11.29 4.58
N LEU A 130 7.69 11.80 4.05
CA LEU A 130 8.00 13.24 4.11
C LEU A 130 6.95 14.07 3.37
N PHE A 131 6.56 13.64 2.18
CA PHE A 131 5.50 14.28 1.41
C PHE A 131 4.17 14.32 2.17
N ILE A 132 3.76 13.20 2.77
CA ILE A 132 2.55 13.13 3.61
C ILE A 132 2.65 14.12 4.78
N GLY A 133 3.79 14.13 5.49
CA GLY A 133 4.00 15.04 6.62
C GLY A 133 3.90 16.52 6.23
N LEU A 134 4.48 16.90 5.09
CA LEU A 134 4.39 18.25 4.56
C LEU A 134 2.97 18.61 4.11
N MET A 135 2.33 17.73 3.36
CA MET A 135 0.98 17.97 2.84
C MET A 135 -0.08 17.96 3.94
N ALA A 136 0.08 17.18 5.00
CA ALA A 136 -0.87 17.14 6.11
C ALA A 136 -0.98 18.46 6.89
N SER A 137 0.01 19.35 6.75
CA SER A 137 -0.07 20.71 7.30
C SER A 137 -0.81 21.70 6.39
N LEU A 138 -1.02 21.36 5.12
CA LEU A 138 -1.59 22.24 4.10
C LEU A 138 -2.98 21.79 3.63
N THR A 139 -3.26 20.49 3.67
CA THR A 139 -4.49 19.91 3.13
C THR A 139 -5.05 18.83 4.06
N SER A 140 -6.32 18.45 3.83
CA SER A 140 -6.95 17.36 4.58
C SER A 140 -6.32 15.99 4.24
N VAL A 141 -6.32 15.10 5.21
CA VAL A 141 -5.77 13.74 5.07
C VAL A 141 -6.49 12.95 3.98
N ASP A 142 -7.79 13.21 3.78
CA ASP A 142 -8.62 12.59 2.74
C ASP A 142 -8.04 12.82 1.34
N ILE A 143 -7.68 14.08 1.04
CA ILE A 143 -7.10 14.46 -0.26
C ILE A 143 -5.76 13.75 -0.48
N ILE A 144 -4.92 13.67 0.55
CA ILE A 144 -3.63 13.00 0.47
C ILE A 144 -3.82 11.52 0.18
N THR A 145 -4.75 10.87 0.88
CA THR A 145 -5.05 9.44 0.69
C THR A 145 -5.58 9.17 -0.72
N ILE A 146 -6.51 9.98 -1.21
CA ILE A 146 -7.04 9.86 -2.57
C ILE A 146 -5.94 10.05 -3.61
N LEU A 147 -5.07 11.04 -3.44
CA LEU A 147 -3.94 11.30 -4.34
C LEU A 147 -2.98 10.09 -4.40
N LEU A 148 -2.69 9.47 -3.27
CA LEU A 148 -1.89 8.24 -3.24
C LEU A 148 -2.57 7.10 -4.01
N GLY A 149 -3.88 6.94 -3.88
CA GLY A 149 -4.64 5.95 -4.65
C GLY A 149 -4.59 6.22 -6.16
N VAL A 150 -4.72 7.49 -6.58
CA VAL A 150 -4.60 7.90 -7.99
C VAL A 150 -3.21 7.59 -8.56
N CYS A 151 -2.14 7.74 -7.78
CA CYS A 151 -0.79 7.36 -8.21
C CYS A 151 -0.71 5.87 -8.61
N PHE A 152 -1.44 4.97 -7.94
CA PHE A 152 -1.47 3.56 -8.35
C PHE A 152 -2.08 3.34 -9.72
N PHE A 153 -3.09 4.11 -10.13
CA PHE A 153 -3.63 4.04 -11.49
C PHE A 153 -2.59 4.49 -12.53
N ALA A 154 -1.85 5.56 -12.23
CA ALA A 154 -0.76 6.01 -13.11
C ALA A 154 0.32 4.92 -13.28
N PHE A 155 0.72 4.27 -12.18
CA PHE A 155 1.67 3.15 -12.25
C PHE A 155 1.10 1.92 -12.96
N ALA A 156 -0.17 1.58 -12.78
CA ALA A 156 -0.83 0.51 -13.51
C ALA A 156 -0.83 0.77 -15.03
N PHE A 157 -1.15 2.01 -15.42
CA PHE A 157 -1.12 2.42 -16.82
C PHE A 157 0.30 2.36 -17.39
N TYR A 158 1.30 2.83 -16.67
CA TYR A 158 2.70 2.75 -17.06
C TYR A 158 3.16 1.31 -17.23
N TYR A 159 2.79 0.42 -16.29
CA TYR A 159 3.09 -1.00 -16.37
C TYR A 159 2.50 -1.67 -17.63
N THR A 160 1.25 -1.36 -17.99
CA THR A 160 0.64 -1.90 -19.21
C THR A 160 1.34 -1.44 -20.49
N ARG A 161 1.94 -0.25 -20.46
CA ARG A 161 2.75 0.24 -21.59
C ARG A 161 4.05 -0.55 -21.72
N ILE A 162 4.73 -0.80 -20.61
CA ILE A 162 5.99 -1.58 -20.62
C ILE A 162 5.75 -3.01 -21.11
N LEU A 163 4.68 -3.68 -20.64
CA LEU A 163 4.34 -5.04 -21.07
C LEU A 163 4.16 -5.20 -22.58
N LYS A 164 3.78 -4.14 -23.28
CA LYS A 164 3.65 -4.16 -24.75
C LYS A 164 4.98 -4.10 -25.49
N TRP A 165 6.07 -3.78 -24.79
CA TRP A 165 7.42 -3.64 -25.36
C TRP A 165 8.34 -4.83 -25.04
N ILE A 166 7.89 -5.75 -24.17
CA ILE A 166 8.56 -6.99 -23.79
C ILE A 166 7.82 -8.19 -24.39
#